data_e42f8b58d33f30f66ad684e5adb420b9
#
_entry.id   e42f8b58d33f30f66ad684e5adb420b9
#
_cell.length_a   1.000
_cell.length_b   1.000
_cell.length_c   1.000
_cell.angle_alpha   90.00
_cell.angle_beta   90.00
_cell.angle_gamma   90.00
#
_symmetry.space_group_name_H-M   'P 1'
#
loop_
_entity.id
_entity.type
_entity.pdbx_description
1 polymer ?
#
loop_
_entity_poly.entity_id
_entity_poly.type
_entity_poly.pdbx_seq_one_letter_code
_entity_poly.pdbx_strand_id
1 'polypeptide(L)'
;MPLVVQKYGGSSLATPELIKSVAARIAAKQSNGKVVATVSAMGNSTDDLLELASGISNRPDPRELDVLLSTGELQSCALVSMALKALGMKAVSLSGAQAGIRTTASHGRAKIAGLDPARIEEELDRGNIVVVAGFQGITDEMDVTTLGRGASDLTAVALAASLKADRCEIYTDVDGIYTADPRLVPKARRLNEIGFEEMLELASYGAKMNPRSIEFGMVYNVPILVASSFEDLPGTLIHEGADMNYSVGEMRNRVRGIATEKNVAKITVYSVVDRPGIAAALFEPLADADISVDIIVQNAGVSGSTDLTFTVAASDLDRSMEVVDKVAIDLGTDKVGRSAGLAKVSIVGTGMQDAPGYASRMFSALSEGGINIEMITTSEIRITCIVEEDKVGVAARVLHDAFELEKED
;
A
#
# COMPACT_ATOMS: atom_id res chain seq x y z
N MET A 1 -29.72 10.42 2.20
CA MET A 1 -28.85 11.07 1.19
C MET A 1 -27.58 10.27 1.12
N PRO A 2 -27.01 10.07 -0.07
CA PRO A 2 -25.76 9.35 -0.19
C PRO A 2 -24.65 10.05 0.63
N LEU A 3 -23.76 9.26 1.22
CA LEU A 3 -22.60 9.74 1.97
C LEU A 3 -21.34 9.21 1.29
N VAL A 4 -20.42 10.11 0.99
CA VAL A 4 -19.13 9.75 0.37
C VAL A 4 -17.99 10.28 1.23
N VAL A 5 -16.98 9.43 1.45
CA VAL A 5 -15.72 9.86 2.03
C VAL A 5 -14.71 10.06 0.92
N GLN A 6 -14.11 11.25 0.84
CA GLN A 6 -13.10 11.59 -0.16
C GLN A 6 -11.75 11.75 0.51
N LYS A 7 -10.68 11.24 -0.10
CA LYS A 7 -9.30 11.48 0.38
C LYS A 7 -8.51 12.24 -0.68
N TYR A 8 -7.73 13.21 -0.23
CA TYR A 8 -6.81 13.98 -1.07
C TYR A 8 -5.37 13.86 -0.58
N GLY A 9 -4.48 13.42 -1.49
CA GLY A 9 -3.06 13.27 -1.21
C GLY A 9 -2.30 14.59 -1.16
N GLY A 10 -1.07 14.57 -0.66
CA GLY A 10 -0.23 15.77 -0.52
C GLY A 10 0.03 16.50 -1.84
N SER A 11 0.24 15.79 -2.93
CA SER A 11 0.39 16.38 -4.28
C SER A 11 -0.84 17.17 -4.72
N SER A 12 -2.04 16.74 -4.31
CA SER A 12 -3.31 17.42 -4.60
C SER A 12 -3.51 18.70 -3.79
N LEU A 13 -2.72 18.91 -2.74
CA LEU A 13 -2.82 20.00 -1.76
C LEU A 13 -1.56 20.87 -1.72
N ALA A 14 -0.61 20.67 -2.65
CA ALA A 14 0.71 21.25 -2.58
C ALA A 14 0.76 22.78 -2.66
N THR A 15 -0.27 23.41 -3.25
CA THR A 15 -0.35 24.88 -3.38
C THR A 15 -1.74 25.40 -3.03
N PRO A 16 -1.88 26.70 -2.71
CA PRO A 16 -3.19 27.31 -2.49
C PRO A 16 -4.16 27.14 -3.68
N GLU A 17 -3.67 27.15 -4.91
CA GLU A 17 -4.46 26.96 -6.13
C GLU A 17 -5.03 25.54 -6.18
N LEU A 18 -4.22 24.53 -5.87
CA LEU A 18 -4.65 23.14 -5.80
C LEU A 18 -5.67 22.93 -4.67
N ILE A 19 -5.46 23.55 -3.51
CA ILE A 19 -6.43 23.51 -2.40
C ILE A 19 -7.77 24.10 -2.83
N LYS A 20 -7.80 25.20 -3.58
CA LYS A 20 -9.04 25.79 -4.13
C LYS A 20 -9.72 24.85 -5.12
N SER A 21 -8.95 24.17 -5.96
CA SER A 21 -9.49 23.15 -6.91
C SER A 21 -10.09 21.96 -6.15
N VAL A 22 -9.42 21.45 -5.12
CA VAL A 22 -9.95 20.42 -4.24
C VAL A 22 -11.24 20.86 -3.56
N ALA A 23 -11.27 22.08 -2.99
CA ALA A 23 -12.46 22.63 -2.35
C ALA A 23 -13.64 22.76 -3.34
N ALA A 24 -13.40 23.15 -4.59
CA ALA A 24 -14.43 23.21 -5.61
C ALA A 24 -14.99 21.81 -5.96
N ARG A 25 -14.14 20.77 -6.05
CA ARG A 25 -14.56 19.39 -6.26
C ARG A 25 -15.40 18.87 -5.10
N ILE A 26 -14.99 19.11 -3.87
CA ILE A 26 -15.75 18.74 -2.65
C ILE A 26 -17.11 19.44 -2.65
N ALA A 27 -17.14 20.74 -2.94
CA ALA A 27 -18.39 21.53 -2.99
C ALA A 27 -19.36 21.01 -4.06
N ALA A 28 -18.85 20.66 -5.25
CA ALA A 28 -19.65 20.06 -6.31
C ALA A 28 -20.27 18.71 -5.89
N LYS A 29 -19.53 17.90 -5.15
CA LYS A 29 -20.02 16.60 -4.64
C LYS A 29 -21.10 16.77 -3.57
N GLN A 30 -20.99 17.77 -2.71
CA GLN A 30 -21.97 18.09 -1.66
C GLN A 30 -23.37 18.35 -2.21
N SER A 31 -23.49 18.86 -3.44
CA SER A 31 -24.81 19.08 -4.07
C SER A 31 -25.61 17.78 -4.25
N ASN A 32 -24.93 16.62 -4.29
CA ASN A 32 -25.51 15.30 -4.52
C ASN A 32 -25.60 14.44 -3.25
N GLY A 33 -25.09 14.91 -2.10
CA GLY A 33 -25.07 14.12 -0.86
C GLY A 33 -24.20 14.71 0.23
N LYS A 34 -24.01 13.98 1.33
CA LYS A 34 -23.09 14.35 2.41
C LYS A 34 -21.65 14.00 2.03
N VAL A 35 -20.68 14.84 2.42
CA VAL A 35 -19.26 14.62 2.13
C VAL A 35 -18.42 14.75 3.40
N VAL A 36 -17.56 13.77 3.62
CA VAL A 36 -16.42 13.84 4.54
C VAL A 36 -15.14 13.83 3.70
N ALA A 37 -14.25 14.78 3.93
CA ALA A 37 -12.97 14.85 3.21
C ALA A 37 -11.81 14.57 4.15
N THR A 38 -10.99 13.58 3.85
CA THR A 38 -9.73 13.29 4.55
C THR A 38 -8.57 13.90 3.78
N VAL A 39 -7.68 14.60 4.43
CA VAL A 39 -6.57 15.30 3.80
C VAL A 39 -5.22 14.86 4.36
N SER A 40 -4.23 14.75 3.48
CA SER A 40 -2.81 14.56 3.82
C SER A 40 -2.12 15.90 4.04
N ALA A 41 -0.91 15.90 4.58
CA ALA A 41 -0.06 17.08 4.62
C ALA A 41 0.21 17.63 3.22
N MET A 42 0.48 18.93 3.10
CA MET A 42 0.71 19.61 1.82
C MET A 42 2.05 19.20 1.20
N GLY A 43 2.05 18.78 -0.06
CA GLY A 43 3.28 18.54 -0.82
C GLY A 43 4.29 17.67 -0.07
N ASN A 44 5.45 18.23 0.24
CA ASN A 44 6.55 17.56 0.94
C ASN A 44 6.59 17.88 2.45
N SER A 45 5.57 18.54 3.03
CA SER A 45 5.59 19.01 4.42
C SER A 45 5.95 17.91 5.44
N THR A 46 5.57 16.67 5.21
CA THR A 46 5.96 15.56 6.10
C THR A 46 7.48 15.33 6.09
N ASP A 47 8.11 15.37 4.92
CA ASP A 47 9.56 15.20 4.79
C ASP A 47 10.30 16.41 5.36
N ASP A 48 9.80 17.63 5.17
CA ASP A 48 10.34 18.86 5.76
C ASP A 48 10.31 18.80 7.29
N LEU A 49 9.22 18.31 7.89
CA LEU A 49 9.09 18.12 9.34
C LEU A 49 10.04 17.04 9.86
N LEU A 50 10.26 15.95 9.11
CA LEU A 50 11.25 14.93 9.44
C LEU A 50 12.67 15.49 9.40
N GLU A 51 13.00 16.33 8.41
CA GLU A 51 14.29 17.01 8.32
C GLU A 51 14.52 17.95 9.50
N LEU A 52 13.50 18.73 9.90
CA LEU A 52 13.57 19.57 11.10
C LEU A 52 13.82 18.75 12.35
N ALA A 53 13.12 17.64 12.55
CA ALA A 53 13.32 16.75 13.69
C ALA A 53 14.72 16.16 13.74
N SER A 54 15.25 15.72 12.58
CA SER A 54 16.60 15.15 12.47
C SER A 54 17.69 16.19 12.71
N GLY A 55 17.42 17.46 12.40
CA GLY A 55 18.29 18.58 12.72
C GLY A 55 18.42 18.87 14.24
N ILE A 56 17.45 18.42 15.03
CA ILE A 56 17.47 18.53 16.50
C ILE A 56 18.09 17.30 17.15
N SER A 57 17.77 16.09 16.63
CA SER A 57 18.23 14.81 17.19
C SER A 57 18.36 13.76 16.10
N ASN A 58 19.47 13.01 16.12
CA ASN A 58 19.65 11.84 15.23
C ASN A 58 18.69 10.68 15.61
N ARG A 59 18.07 10.74 16.78
CA ARG A 59 17.05 9.79 17.26
C ARG A 59 15.98 10.59 18.00
N PRO A 60 15.07 11.26 17.28
CA PRO A 60 13.98 11.99 17.92
C PRO A 60 13.08 11.01 18.69
N ASP A 61 12.55 11.47 19.81
CA ASP A 61 11.58 10.70 20.59
C ASP A 61 10.35 10.40 19.71
N PRO A 62 9.91 9.13 19.60
CA PRO A 62 8.82 8.77 18.68
C PRO A 62 7.50 9.44 19.01
N ARG A 63 7.18 9.69 20.30
CA ARG A 63 5.96 10.37 20.70
C ARG A 63 5.96 11.83 20.25
N GLU A 64 7.07 12.55 20.49
CA GLU A 64 7.20 13.95 20.08
C GLU A 64 7.25 14.10 18.55
N LEU A 65 7.83 13.11 17.86
CA LEU A 65 7.83 13.05 16.40
C LEU A 65 6.40 12.90 15.85
N ASP A 66 5.56 12.04 16.43
CA ASP A 66 4.16 11.91 16.05
C ASP A 66 3.39 13.22 16.23
N VAL A 67 3.60 13.95 17.33
CA VAL A 67 3.02 15.28 17.55
C VAL A 67 3.44 16.24 16.45
N LEU A 68 4.75 16.32 16.15
CA LEU A 68 5.28 17.19 15.10
C LEU A 68 4.68 16.86 13.73
N LEU A 69 4.71 15.61 13.32
CA LEU A 69 4.22 15.19 12.01
C LEU A 69 2.73 15.45 11.84
N SER A 70 1.93 15.25 12.89
CA SER A 70 0.47 15.48 12.84
C SER A 70 0.08 16.92 12.47
N THR A 71 0.98 17.89 12.68
CA THR A 71 0.72 19.30 12.35
C THR A 71 0.55 19.54 10.85
N GLY A 72 1.18 18.74 10.01
CA GLY A 72 1.09 18.86 8.55
C GLY A 72 -0.34 18.66 8.03
N GLU A 73 -1.02 17.62 8.50
CA GLU A 73 -2.41 17.35 8.14
C GLU A 73 -3.38 18.37 8.76
N LEU A 74 -3.10 18.84 9.96
CA LEU A 74 -3.91 19.90 10.60
C LEU A 74 -3.86 21.20 9.79
N GLN A 75 -2.69 21.56 9.25
CA GLN A 75 -2.54 22.71 8.37
C GLN A 75 -3.41 22.55 7.12
N SER A 76 -3.31 21.43 6.41
CA SER A 76 -4.11 21.14 5.22
C SER A 76 -5.60 21.17 5.51
N CYS A 77 -6.00 20.56 6.63
CA CYS A 77 -7.38 20.47 7.07
C CYS A 77 -8.01 21.87 7.28
N ALA A 78 -7.29 22.76 7.93
CA ALA A 78 -7.72 24.14 8.16
C ALA A 78 -7.82 24.92 6.84
N LEU A 79 -6.82 24.80 5.95
CA LEU A 79 -6.77 25.51 4.66
C LEU A 79 -7.89 25.06 3.71
N VAL A 80 -8.16 23.75 3.60
CA VAL A 80 -9.28 23.22 2.81
C VAL A 80 -10.62 23.72 3.36
N SER A 81 -10.80 23.73 4.69
CA SER A 81 -12.01 24.24 5.33
C SER A 81 -12.19 25.75 5.08
N MET A 82 -11.11 26.54 5.09
CA MET A 82 -11.15 27.96 4.72
C MET A 82 -11.55 28.15 3.26
N ALA A 83 -10.99 27.34 2.34
CA ALA A 83 -11.32 27.42 0.92
C ALA A 83 -12.79 27.05 0.66
N LEU A 84 -13.34 26.04 1.33
CA LEU A 84 -14.76 25.70 1.27
C LEU A 84 -15.66 26.84 1.75
N LYS A 85 -15.29 27.47 2.88
CA LYS A 85 -16.04 28.63 3.41
C LYS A 85 -15.98 29.84 2.44
N ALA A 86 -14.86 30.03 1.75
CA ALA A 86 -14.74 31.08 0.74
C ALA A 86 -15.65 30.84 -0.49
N LEU A 87 -16.04 29.59 -0.73
CA LEU A 87 -17.05 29.20 -1.74
C LEU A 87 -18.50 29.29 -1.21
N GLY A 88 -18.71 29.81 0.02
CA GLY A 88 -20.01 29.90 0.66
C GLY A 88 -20.53 28.60 1.28
N MET A 89 -19.70 27.55 1.33
CA MET A 89 -20.08 26.28 1.93
C MET A 89 -19.91 26.32 3.46
N LYS A 90 -20.77 25.59 4.16
CA LYS A 90 -20.54 25.28 5.58
C LYS A 90 -19.49 24.18 5.69
N ALA A 91 -18.42 24.40 6.41
CA ALA A 91 -17.35 23.41 6.58
C ALA A 91 -16.73 23.50 7.99
N VAL A 92 -16.25 22.36 8.49
CA VAL A 92 -15.53 22.26 9.76
C VAL A 92 -14.32 21.34 9.58
N SER A 93 -13.19 21.74 10.18
CA SER A 93 -11.97 20.93 10.26
C SER A 93 -11.94 20.19 11.59
N LEU A 94 -11.58 18.89 11.54
CA LEU A 94 -11.41 18.04 12.70
C LEU A 94 -10.02 17.37 12.66
N SER A 95 -9.33 17.36 13.82
CA SER A 95 -8.17 16.49 14.01
C SER A 95 -8.59 15.02 14.07
N GLY A 96 -7.64 14.08 14.01
CA GLY A 96 -7.93 12.66 14.21
C GLY A 96 -8.64 12.40 15.56
N ALA A 97 -8.19 13.06 16.61
CA ALA A 97 -8.81 12.99 17.93
C ALA A 97 -10.27 13.47 17.92
N GLN A 98 -10.54 14.62 17.31
CA GLN A 98 -11.90 15.18 17.22
C GLN A 98 -12.80 14.36 16.29
N ALA A 99 -12.23 13.63 15.34
CA ALA A 99 -12.92 12.69 14.47
C ALA A 99 -13.15 11.31 15.13
N GLY A 100 -12.71 11.14 16.38
CA GLY A 100 -12.92 9.93 17.19
C GLY A 100 -11.99 8.77 16.85
N ILE A 101 -10.84 9.02 16.21
CA ILE A 101 -9.89 7.96 15.81
C ILE A 101 -9.02 7.57 17.01
N ARG A 102 -9.25 6.35 17.55
CA ARG A 102 -8.46 5.74 18.61
C ARG A 102 -7.43 4.80 18.05
N THR A 103 -6.24 4.77 18.66
CA THR A 103 -5.09 4.01 18.18
C THR A 103 -4.37 3.27 19.30
N THR A 104 -3.56 2.29 18.91
CA THR A 104 -2.56 1.70 19.82
C THR A 104 -1.45 2.72 20.12
N ALA A 105 -0.71 2.50 21.23
CA ALA A 105 0.40 3.37 21.67
C ALA A 105 1.74 3.12 20.91
N SER A 106 1.69 2.48 19.72
CA SER A 106 2.88 2.22 18.91
C SER A 106 3.21 3.44 18.05
N HIS A 107 3.92 4.42 18.60
CA HIS A 107 4.29 5.65 17.90
C HIS A 107 4.97 5.39 16.56
N GLY A 108 4.70 6.23 15.55
CA GLY A 108 5.20 6.14 14.17
C GLY A 108 4.53 5.08 13.30
N ARG A 109 3.85 4.08 13.89
CA ARG A 109 3.18 2.96 13.19
C ARG A 109 1.97 2.44 13.95
N ALA A 110 1.22 3.33 14.56
CA ALA A 110 0.03 2.95 15.32
C ALA A 110 -1.01 2.23 14.45
N LYS A 111 -1.83 1.41 15.10
CA LYS A 111 -2.98 0.75 14.47
C LYS A 111 -4.26 1.41 14.96
N ILE A 112 -5.26 1.52 14.09
CA ILE A 112 -6.60 1.96 14.49
C ILE A 112 -7.17 0.89 15.41
N ALA A 113 -7.45 1.26 16.66
CA ALA A 113 -8.04 0.40 17.68
C ALA A 113 -9.57 0.57 17.73
N GLY A 114 -10.06 1.73 17.32
CA GLY A 114 -11.49 2.03 17.27
C GLY A 114 -11.75 3.39 16.63
N LEU A 115 -13.01 3.61 16.24
CA LEU A 115 -13.45 4.88 15.68
C LEU A 115 -14.86 5.20 16.17
N ASP A 116 -15.04 6.36 16.79
CA ASP A 116 -16.33 6.90 17.19
C ASP A 116 -16.73 8.06 16.27
N PRO A 117 -17.68 7.86 15.34
CA PRO A 117 -18.03 8.88 14.35
C PRO A 117 -19.02 9.93 14.86
N ALA A 118 -19.46 9.88 16.11
CA ALA A 118 -20.55 10.74 16.65
C ALA A 118 -20.35 12.23 16.34
N ARG A 119 -19.15 12.76 16.52
CA ARG A 119 -18.85 14.16 16.21
C ARG A 119 -18.97 14.47 14.71
N ILE A 120 -18.56 13.56 13.85
CA ILE A 120 -18.68 13.74 12.40
C ILE A 120 -20.16 13.73 12.00
N GLU A 121 -20.96 12.80 12.53
CA GLU A 121 -22.40 12.69 12.27
C GLU A 121 -23.14 13.95 12.69
N GLU A 122 -22.84 14.49 13.88
CA GLU A 122 -23.41 15.77 14.35
C GLU A 122 -23.12 16.93 13.38
N GLU A 123 -21.89 17.04 12.89
CA GLU A 123 -21.52 18.11 11.96
C GLU A 123 -22.17 17.94 10.58
N LEU A 124 -22.27 16.71 10.10
CA LEU A 124 -23.00 16.39 8.87
C LEU A 124 -24.50 16.73 8.99
N ASP A 125 -25.12 16.50 10.15
CA ASP A 125 -26.53 16.83 10.40
C ASP A 125 -26.76 18.34 10.53
N ARG A 126 -25.75 19.11 10.93
CA ARG A 126 -25.75 20.57 10.88
C ARG A 126 -25.56 21.13 9.46
N GLY A 127 -25.36 20.23 8.47
CA GLY A 127 -25.13 20.56 7.07
C GLY A 127 -23.70 21.00 6.76
N ASN A 128 -22.74 20.70 7.63
CA ASN A 128 -21.33 20.98 7.39
C ASN A 128 -20.71 19.91 6.47
N ILE A 129 -19.81 20.31 5.60
CA ILE A 129 -18.76 19.44 5.04
C ILE A 129 -17.73 19.23 6.16
N VAL A 130 -17.40 17.98 6.45
CA VAL A 130 -16.42 17.66 7.48
C VAL A 130 -15.07 17.37 6.83
N VAL A 131 -14.04 18.14 7.20
CA VAL A 131 -12.66 17.91 6.74
C VAL A 131 -11.87 17.32 7.89
N VAL A 132 -11.32 16.12 7.71
CA VAL A 132 -10.59 15.36 8.73
C VAL A 132 -9.11 15.30 8.38
N ALA A 133 -8.27 15.60 9.36
CA ALA A 133 -6.83 15.38 9.26
C ALA A 133 -6.55 13.88 9.22
N GLY A 134 -6.01 13.37 8.11
CA GLY A 134 -5.62 11.98 7.95
C GLY A 134 -4.37 11.61 8.76
N PHE A 135 -3.90 10.36 8.63
CA PHE A 135 -2.61 9.90 9.15
C PHE A 135 -2.49 9.82 10.68
N GLN A 136 -3.39 10.38 11.45
CA GLN A 136 -3.28 10.57 12.89
C GLN A 136 -4.48 10.07 13.69
N GLY A 137 -4.24 9.74 14.97
CA GLY A 137 -5.24 9.44 15.97
C GLY A 137 -4.69 9.71 17.36
N ILE A 138 -5.37 9.20 18.38
CA ILE A 138 -4.94 9.32 19.78
C ILE A 138 -5.03 8.00 20.51
N THR A 139 -4.14 7.80 21.48
CA THR A 139 -4.20 6.72 22.47
C THR A 139 -5.32 6.98 23.51
N ASP A 140 -5.57 5.99 24.37
CA ASP A 140 -6.47 6.16 25.51
C ASP A 140 -5.96 7.22 26.51
N GLU A 141 -4.63 7.42 26.57
CA GLU A 141 -3.99 8.47 27.39
C GLU A 141 -3.98 9.85 26.71
N MET A 142 -4.65 9.98 25.54
CA MET A 142 -4.76 11.21 24.76
C MET A 142 -3.45 11.63 24.08
N ASP A 143 -2.46 10.76 23.97
CA ASP A 143 -1.26 11.01 23.19
C ASP A 143 -1.54 10.92 21.69
N VAL A 144 -1.03 11.88 20.93
CA VAL A 144 -1.12 11.88 19.48
C VAL A 144 -0.23 10.76 18.91
N THR A 145 -0.76 10.02 17.95
CA THR A 145 -0.04 8.97 17.24
C THR A 145 -0.18 9.12 15.75
N THR A 146 0.81 8.64 15.00
CA THR A 146 0.73 8.51 13.55
C THR A 146 0.60 7.05 13.11
N LEU A 147 -0.13 6.84 12.01
CA LEU A 147 -0.50 5.51 11.50
C LEU A 147 0.54 4.91 10.53
N GLY A 148 1.63 5.64 10.28
CA GLY A 148 2.66 5.27 9.31
C GLY A 148 2.44 5.86 7.90
N ARG A 149 3.48 5.84 7.05
CA ARG A 149 3.45 6.47 5.71
C ARG A 149 2.27 5.95 4.85
N GLY A 150 1.62 6.87 4.14
CA GLY A 150 0.48 6.55 3.26
C GLY A 150 -0.83 6.25 3.99
N ALA A 151 -0.89 6.40 5.31
CA ALA A 151 -2.06 6.00 6.11
C ALA A 151 -3.23 7.00 6.07
N SER A 152 -3.16 8.11 5.34
CA SER A 152 -4.35 8.94 5.08
C SER A 152 -5.41 8.19 4.28
N ASP A 153 -4.99 7.25 3.39
CA ASP A 153 -5.90 6.34 2.69
C ASP A 153 -6.63 5.43 3.69
N LEU A 154 -5.88 4.85 4.65
CA LEU A 154 -6.45 4.04 5.71
C LEU A 154 -7.44 4.84 6.57
N THR A 155 -7.10 6.09 6.93
CA THR A 155 -8.01 6.99 7.66
C THR A 155 -9.32 7.17 6.90
N ALA A 156 -9.27 7.43 5.60
CA ALA A 156 -10.46 7.65 4.78
C ALA A 156 -11.34 6.40 4.69
N VAL A 157 -10.73 5.24 4.45
CA VAL A 157 -11.48 3.97 4.36
C VAL A 157 -12.08 3.60 5.72
N ALA A 158 -11.36 3.82 6.83
CA ALA A 158 -11.87 3.58 8.17
C ALA A 158 -13.06 4.49 8.52
N LEU A 159 -12.98 5.76 8.13
CA LEU A 159 -14.11 6.70 8.26
C LEU A 159 -15.30 6.25 7.41
N ALA A 160 -15.06 5.83 6.16
CA ALA A 160 -16.13 5.32 5.29
C ALA A 160 -16.82 4.08 5.87
N ALA A 161 -16.05 3.16 6.44
CA ALA A 161 -16.58 1.98 7.13
C ALA A 161 -17.43 2.36 8.35
N SER A 162 -16.91 3.20 9.24
CA SER A 162 -17.59 3.60 10.47
C SER A 162 -18.87 4.39 10.21
N LEU A 163 -18.85 5.28 9.22
CA LEU A 163 -19.98 6.10 8.78
C LEU A 163 -20.96 5.36 7.87
N LYS A 164 -20.68 4.10 7.48
CA LYS A 164 -21.43 3.34 6.49
C LYS A 164 -21.65 4.14 5.19
N ALA A 165 -20.58 4.77 4.72
CA ALA A 165 -20.59 5.55 3.48
C ALA A 165 -20.83 4.63 2.27
N ASP A 166 -21.44 5.16 1.23
CA ASP A 166 -21.69 4.40 -0.02
C ASP A 166 -20.37 3.97 -0.69
N ARG A 167 -19.31 4.78 -0.57
CA ARG A 167 -17.96 4.47 -1.02
C ARG A 167 -16.91 5.44 -0.46
N CYS A 168 -15.64 5.03 -0.54
CA CYS A 168 -14.48 5.88 -0.35
C CYS A 168 -13.88 6.26 -1.70
N GLU A 169 -13.63 7.56 -1.96
CA GLU A 169 -13.01 8.06 -3.19
C GLU A 169 -11.59 8.55 -2.85
N ILE A 170 -10.55 7.89 -3.38
CA ILE A 170 -9.15 8.25 -3.17
C ILE A 170 -8.65 9.01 -4.38
N TYR A 171 -8.45 10.31 -4.22
CA TYR A 171 -7.90 11.20 -5.23
C TYR A 171 -6.40 11.35 -5.07
N THR A 172 -5.66 11.04 -6.13
CA THR A 172 -4.20 10.99 -6.16
C THR A 172 -3.65 11.54 -7.48
N ASP A 173 -2.33 11.40 -7.70
CA ASP A 173 -1.62 11.82 -8.91
C ASP A 173 -1.69 10.82 -10.08
N VAL A 174 -2.41 9.72 -9.90
CA VAL A 174 -2.71 8.74 -10.96
C VAL A 174 -4.22 8.68 -11.20
N ASP A 175 -4.62 8.32 -12.40
CA ASP A 175 -6.02 8.30 -12.84
C ASP A 175 -6.71 6.93 -12.62
N GLY A 176 -6.04 6.00 -11.91
CA GLY A 176 -6.57 4.69 -11.56
C GLY A 176 -5.48 3.63 -11.39
N ILE A 177 -5.91 2.38 -11.37
CA ILE A 177 -5.04 1.20 -11.29
C ILE A 177 -4.83 0.66 -12.70
N TYR A 178 -3.60 0.32 -13.05
CA TYR A 178 -3.20 -0.14 -14.36
C TYR A 178 -2.81 -1.62 -14.37
N THR A 179 -2.92 -2.24 -15.54
CA THR A 179 -2.47 -3.63 -15.76
C THR A 179 -0.98 -3.83 -15.56
N ALA A 180 -0.18 -2.77 -15.56
CA ALA A 180 1.23 -2.68 -15.19
C ALA A 180 1.59 -1.21 -14.94
N ASP A 181 2.78 -0.92 -14.41
CA ASP A 181 3.28 0.45 -14.33
C ASP A 181 3.45 1.04 -15.74
N PRO A 182 2.70 2.08 -16.13
CA PRO A 182 2.76 2.63 -17.49
C PRO A 182 4.12 3.26 -17.83
N ARG A 183 4.94 3.57 -16.82
CA ARG A 183 6.33 4.04 -17.02
C ARG A 183 7.25 2.91 -17.49
N LEU A 184 6.97 1.66 -17.15
CA LEU A 184 7.71 0.48 -17.56
C LEU A 184 7.09 -0.19 -18.78
N VAL A 185 5.76 -0.17 -18.88
CA VAL A 185 4.96 -0.83 -19.92
C VAL A 185 4.04 0.21 -20.58
N PRO A 186 4.45 0.84 -21.69
CA PRO A 186 3.64 1.88 -22.34
C PRO A 186 2.26 1.41 -22.86
N LYS A 187 2.08 0.10 -23.04
CA LYS A 187 0.80 -0.51 -23.43
C LYS A 187 -0.12 -0.83 -22.25
N ALA A 188 0.32 -0.54 -21.00
CA ALA A 188 -0.51 -0.76 -19.84
C ALA A 188 -1.80 0.04 -19.95
N ARG A 189 -2.92 -0.60 -19.70
CA ARG A 189 -4.24 0.04 -19.69
C ARG A 189 -4.77 0.19 -18.26
N ARG A 190 -5.59 1.21 -18.05
CA ARG A 190 -6.28 1.39 -16.79
C ARG A 190 -7.40 0.35 -16.66
N LEU A 191 -7.52 -0.25 -15.48
CA LEU A 191 -8.63 -1.13 -15.11
C LEU A 191 -9.85 -0.28 -14.75
N ASN A 192 -11.03 -0.68 -15.21
CA ASN A 192 -12.28 -0.03 -14.80
C ASN A 192 -12.67 -0.45 -13.37
N GLU A 193 -12.47 -1.72 -13.07
CA GLU A 193 -12.72 -2.31 -11.76
C GLU A 193 -11.71 -3.43 -11.46
N ILE A 194 -11.53 -3.72 -10.15
CA ILE A 194 -10.66 -4.78 -9.67
C ILE A 194 -11.16 -5.30 -8.32
N GLY A 195 -11.00 -6.60 -8.05
CA GLY A 195 -11.31 -7.20 -6.76
C GLY A 195 -10.34 -6.78 -5.65
N PHE A 196 -10.80 -6.82 -4.39
CA PHE A 196 -9.96 -6.46 -3.24
C PHE A 196 -8.72 -7.35 -3.12
N GLU A 197 -8.84 -8.66 -3.35
CA GLU A 197 -7.74 -9.60 -3.24
C GLU A 197 -6.64 -9.30 -4.27
N GLU A 198 -7.03 -9.12 -5.53
CA GLU A 198 -6.10 -8.76 -6.60
C GLU A 198 -5.45 -7.40 -6.35
N MET A 199 -6.25 -6.41 -5.88
CA MET A 199 -5.72 -5.09 -5.55
C MET A 199 -4.74 -5.14 -4.38
N LEU A 200 -5.00 -5.95 -3.35
CA LEU A 200 -4.09 -6.13 -2.22
C LEU A 200 -2.73 -6.68 -2.67
N GLU A 201 -2.73 -7.66 -3.56
CA GLU A 201 -1.50 -8.20 -4.14
C GLU A 201 -0.78 -7.14 -5.00
N LEU A 202 -1.49 -6.40 -5.86
CA LEU A 202 -0.86 -5.32 -6.64
C LEU A 202 -0.29 -4.22 -5.74
N ALA A 203 -0.99 -3.84 -4.67
CA ALA A 203 -0.56 -2.81 -3.73
C ALA A 203 0.66 -3.25 -2.90
N SER A 204 0.73 -4.52 -2.54
CA SER A 204 1.87 -5.09 -1.80
C SER A 204 3.16 -5.13 -2.63
N TYR A 205 3.03 -5.10 -3.96
CA TYR A 205 4.14 -5.22 -4.91
C TYR A 205 4.29 -4.03 -5.86
N GLY A 206 3.94 -2.82 -5.41
CA GLY A 206 4.33 -1.57 -6.07
C GLY A 206 3.22 -0.69 -6.65
N ALA A 207 1.96 -1.08 -6.59
CA ALA A 207 0.88 -0.15 -6.92
C ALA A 207 0.77 0.95 -5.84
N LYS A 208 0.44 2.18 -6.26
CA LYS A 208 0.42 3.37 -5.38
C LYS A 208 -0.81 3.40 -4.45
N MET A 209 -1.02 2.34 -3.68
CA MET A 209 -2.07 2.28 -2.66
C MET A 209 -1.50 1.69 -1.38
N ASN A 210 -1.99 2.15 -0.24
CA ASN A 210 -1.62 1.57 1.05
C ASN A 210 -2.34 0.21 1.22
N PRO A 211 -1.60 -0.93 1.36
CA PRO A 211 -2.22 -2.26 1.49
C PRO A 211 -3.20 -2.35 2.66
N ARG A 212 -2.91 -1.70 3.80
CA ARG A 212 -3.81 -1.68 4.96
C ARG A 212 -5.15 -1.02 4.66
N SER A 213 -5.20 -0.05 3.73
CA SER A 213 -6.46 0.57 3.32
C SER A 213 -7.32 -0.37 2.47
N ILE A 214 -6.69 -1.19 1.62
CA ILE A 214 -7.36 -2.22 0.82
C ILE A 214 -7.90 -3.33 1.72
N GLU A 215 -7.05 -3.84 2.62
CA GLU A 215 -7.44 -4.84 3.63
C GLU A 215 -8.64 -4.36 4.46
N PHE A 216 -8.61 -3.10 4.91
CA PHE A 216 -9.71 -2.51 5.67
C PHE A 216 -10.99 -2.39 4.83
N GLY A 217 -10.86 -1.95 3.56
CA GLY A 217 -11.96 -1.92 2.60
C GLY A 217 -12.58 -3.29 2.36
N MET A 218 -11.75 -4.32 2.23
CA MET A 218 -12.18 -5.71 2.05
C MET A 218 -12.94 -6.23 3.29
N VAL A 219 -12.38 -6.06 4.49
CA VAL A 219 -12.99 -6.54 5.76
C VAL A 219 -14.35 -5.90 6.03
N TYR A 220 -14.48 -4.60 5.73
CA TYR A 220 -15.71 -3.85 6.00
C TYR A 220 -16.59 -3.65 4.74
N ASN A 221 -16.23 -4.27 3.64
CA ASN A 221 -16.92 -4.17 2.34
C ASN A 221 -17.20 -2.72 1.92
N VAL A 222 -16.18 -1.87 1.99
CA VAL A 222 -16.24 -0.47 1.56
C VAL A 222 -15.71 -0.34 0.13
N PRO A 223 -16.54 -0.07 -0.88
CA PRO A 223 -16.04 0.18 -2.23
C PRO A 223 -15.08 1.37 -2.25
N ILE A 224 -13.93 1.22 -2.94
CA ILE A 224 -12.90 2.25 -3.03
C ILE A 224 -12.74 2.66 -4.50
N LEU A 225 -12.97 3.93 -4.81
CA LEU A 225 -12.66 4.51 -6.11
C LEU A 225 -11.30 5.19 -6.06
N VAL A 226 -10.38 4.81 -6.95
CA VAL A 226 -9.10 5.49 -7.15
C VAL A 226 -9.18 6.33 -8.42
N ALA A 227 -8.95 7.64 -8.32
CA ALA A 227 -9.10 8.56 -9.44
C ALA A 227 -8.09 9.73 -9.38
N SER A 228 -7.92 10.43 -10.51
CA SER A 228 -7.06 11.61 -10.58
C SER A 228 -7.65 12.78 -9.79
N SER A 229 -6.78 13.48 -9.05
CA SER A 229 -7.10 14.79 -8.45
C SER A 229 -7.15 15.92 -9.49
N PHE A 230 -6.49 15.73 -10.63
CA PHE A 230 -6.21 16.79 -11.60
C PHE A 230 -7.11 16.71 -12.83
N GLU A 231 -7.61 15.52 -13.15
CA GLU A 231 -8.41 15.26 -14.34
C GLU A 231 -9.76 14.66 -13.93
N ASP A 232 -10.77 14.88 -14.75
CA ASP A 232 -12.11 14.32 -14.54
C ASP A 232 -12.25 13.01 -15.34
N LEU A 233 -11.56 11.98 -14.85
CA LEU A 233 -11.55 10.63 -15.44
C LEU A 233 -12.30 9.66 -14.53
N PRO A 234 -12.88 8.57 -15.08
CA PRO A 234 -13.73 7.65 -14.32
C PRO A 234 -13.02 6.96 -13.13
N GLY A 235 -11.68 6.78 -13.21
CA GLY A 235 -10.93 6.05 -12.19
C GLY A 235 -11.05 4.54 -12.28
N THR A 236 -10.62 3.85 -11.22
CA THR A 236 -10.76 2.41 -11.03
C THR A 236 -11.54 2.14 -9.75
N LEU A 237 -12.59 1.32 -9.83
CA LEU A 237 -13.38 0.91 -8.67
C LEU A 237 -12.82 -0.40 -8.11
N ILE A 238 -12.53 -0.41 -6.81
CA ILE A 238 -12.08 -1.59 -6.06
C ILE A 238 -13.24 -2.04 -5.20
N HIS A 239 -13.73 -3.27 -5.39
CA HIS A 239 -14.88 -3.78 -4.64
C HIS A 239 -14.95 -5.32 -4.65
N GLU A 240 -15.79 -5.87 -3.79
CA GLU A 240 -16.13 -7.29 -3.81
C GLU A 240 -17.01 -7.58 -5.04
N GLY A 241 -16.71 -8.65 -5.78
CA GLY A 241 -17.51 -9.06 -6.93
C GLY A 241 -17.20 -8.35 -8.24
N ALA A 242 -16.08 -7.63 -8.36
CA ALA A 242 -15.59 -7.12 -9.63
C ALA A 242 -15.54 -8.23 -10.72
N ASP A 243 -15.39 -9.49 -10.29
CA ASP A 243 -15.39 -10.67 -11.17
C ASP A 243 -16.78 -11.19 -11.54
N MET A 244 -17.86 -10.69 -10.90
CA MET A 244 -19.23 -11.20 -11.09
C MET A 244 -20.04 -10.52 -12.20
N ASN A 245 -19.61 -9.36 -12.68
CA ASN A 245 -20.36 -8.55 -13.67
C ASN A 245 -20.20 -9.01 -15.12
N TYR A 246 -19.51 -10.10 -15.36
CA TYR A 246 -19.17 -10.55 -16.69
C TYR A 246 -20.03 -11.76 -17.14
N SER A 247 -20.25 -11.87 -18.45
CA SER A 247 -21.02 -12.97 -19.05
C SER A 247 -20.52 -14.35 -18.62
N VAL A 248 -21.42 -15.25 -18.33
CA VAL A 248 -21.16 -16.65 -17.93
C VAL A 248 -20.23 -17.32 -18.94
N GLY A 249 -18.96 -17.55 -18.57
CA GLY A 249 -17.97 -18.24 -19.39
C GLY A 249 -16.69 -18.53 -18.59
N GLU A 250 -16.23 -19.79 -18.61
CA GLU A 250 -15.03 -20.23 -17.89
C GLU A 250 -13.70 -19.78 -18.50
N MET A 251 -13.70 -19.21 -19.72
CA MET A 251 -12.50 -18.87 -20.47
C MET A 251 -12.21 -17.36 -20.39
N ARG A 252 -11.53 -16.92 -19.35
CA ARG A 252 -11.04 -15.54 -19.21
C ARG A 252 -9.55 -15.50 -19.01
N ASN A 253 -8.95 -14.41 -19.50
CA ASN A 253 -7.60 -14.06 -19.09
C ASN A 253 -7.65 -13.72 -17.59
N ARG A 254 -7.14 -14.63 -16.78
CA ARG A 254 -7.24 -14.55 -15.31
C ARG A 254 -6.08 -13.80 -14.67
N VAL A 255 -5.15 -13.28 -15.48
CA VAL A 255 -4.13 -12.33 -15.06
C VAL A 255 -4.68 -10.92 -15.22
N ARG A 256 -4.81 -10.20 -14.12
CA ARG A 256 -5.31 -8.81 -14.07
C ARG A 256 -4.20 -7.79 -14.24
N GLY A 257 -3.00 -8.12 -13.77
CA GLY A 257 -1.90 -7.18 -13.87
C GLY A 257 -0.54 -7.77 -13.55
N ILE A 258 0.45 -6.94 -13.86
CA ILE A 258 1.87 -7.18 -13.57
C ILE A 258 2.29 -6.19 -12.49
N ALA A 259 2.72 -6.71 -11.34
CA ALA A 259 3.33 -5.90 -10.29
C ALA A 259 4.85 -6.05 -10.32
N THR A 260 5.56 -4.97 -10.01
CA THR A 260 7.02 -4.96 -9.92
C THR A 260 7.47 -4.24 -8.67
N GLU A 261 8.43 -4.83 -7.96
CA GLU A 261 9.04 -4.23 -6.78
C GLU A 261 10.56 -4.28 -6.92
N LYS A 262 11.18 -3.13 -6.81
CA LYS A 262 12.65 -2.96 -6.71
C LYS A 262 13.07 -2.95 -5.25
N ASN A 263 14.37 -2.78 -5.01
CA ASN A 263 14.92 -2.74 -3.65
C ASN A 263 14.81 -4.09 -2.92
N VAL A 264 15.14 -5.18 -3.62
CA VAL A 264 15.14 -6.55 -3.06
C VAL A 264 16.56 -7.07 -2.92
N ALA A 265 16.87 -7.68 -1.80
CA ALA A 265 18.09 -8.44 -1.57
C ALA A 265 17.75 -9.86 -1.11
N LYS A 266 18.60 -10.81 -1.49
CA LYS A 266 18.48 -12.24 -1.14
C LYS A 266 19.64 -12.63 -0.23
N ILE A 267 19.33 -13.35 0.84
CA ILE A 267 20.29 -13.94 1.76
C ILE A 267 20.06 -15.44 1.77
N THR A 268 21.13 -16.22 1.71
CA THR A 268 21.09 -17.68 1.81
C THR A 268 22.06 -18.16 2.87
N VAL A 269 21.54 -18.88 3.85
CA VAL A 269 22.35 -19.60 4.86
C VAL A 269 22.43 -21.05 4.40
N TYR A 270 23.65 -21.47 4.03
CA TYR A 270 23.87 -22.77 3.41
C TYR A 270 24.16 -23.87 4.45
N SER A 271 23.76 -25.09 4.12
CA SER A 271 24.14 -26.30 4.85
C SER A 271 23.79 -26.29 6.35
N VAL A 272 22.67 -25.66 6.69
CA VAL A 272 22.15 -25.64 8.05
C VAL A 272 21.64 -27.02 8.44
N VAL A 273 21.92 -27.48 9.66
CA VAL A 273 21.43 -28.79 10.14
C VAL A 273 19.91 -28.80 10.18
N ASP A 274 19.31 -29.76 9.45
CA ASP A 274 17.85 -29.87 9.35
C ASP A 274 17.30 -30.50 10.66
N ARG A 275 16.73 -29.67 11.51
CA ARG A 275 16.09 -30.03 12.76
C ARG A 275 14.95 -29.10 13.13
N PRO A 276 13.96 -29.55 13.90
CA PRO A 276 12.90 -28.68 14.39
C PRO A 276 13.45 -27.46 15.14
N GLY A 277 12.87 -26.28 14.83
CA GLY A 277 13.23 -24.99 15.44
C GLY A 277 14.33 -24.21 14.69
N ILE A 278 14.94 -24.75 13.64
CA ILE A 278 16.04 -24.09 12.94
C ILE A 278 15.60 -22.76 12.28
N ALA A 279 14.41 -22.73 11.68
CA ALA A 279 13.87 -21.52 11.08
C ALA A 279 13.59 -20.46 12.16
N ALA A 280 12.99 -20.82 13.30
CA ALA A 280 12.77 -19.90 14.41
C ALA A 280 14.10 -19.30 14.89
N ALA A 281 15.13 -20.12 15.10
CA ALA A 281 16.44 -19.66 15.53
C ALA A 281 17.10 -18.65 14.57
N LEU A 282 16.80 -18.73 13.26
CA LEU A 282 17.29 -17.76 12.27
C LEU A 282 16.44 -16.47 12.24
N PHE A 283 15.11 -16.59 12.31
CA PHE A 283 14.22 -15.45 12.06
C PHE A 283 13.84 -14.66 13.32
N GLU A 284 13.88 -15.23 14.54
CA GLU A 284 13.64 -14.49 15.79
C GLU A 284 14.64 -13.33 15.98
N PRO A 285 15.98 -13.52 15.83
CA PRO A 285 16.92 -12.40 15.94
C PRO A 285 16.74 -11.30 14.90
N LEU A 286 16.26 -11.64 13.70
CA LEU A 286 15.93 -10.65 12.67
C LEU A 286 14.70 -9.83 13.06
N ALA A 287 13.68 -10.48 13.63
CA ALA A 287 12.50 -9.81 14.15
C ALA A 287 12.84 -8.89 15.34
N ASP A 288 13.70 -9.33 16.26
CA ASP A 288 14.18 -8.53 17.40
C ASP A 288 14.98 -7.30 16.93
N ALA A 289 15.65 -7.41 15.78
CA ALA A 289 16.34 -6.30 15.13
C ALA A 289 15.40 -5.40 14.28
N ASP A 290 14.07 -5.62 14.31
CA ASP A 290 13.08 -4.91 13.50
C ASP A 290 13.35 -5.00 11.98
N ILE A 291 13.80 -6.18 11.52
CA ILE A 291 14.06 -6.48 10.11
C ILE A 291 12.90 -7.32 9.57
N SER A 292 12.23 -6.80 8.55
CA SER A 292 11.14 -7.52 7.88
C SER A 292 11.70 -8.49 6.84
N VAL A 293 11.27 -9.75 6.91
CA VAL A 293 11.57 -10.79 5.94
C VAL A 293 10.32 -11.07 5.11
N ASP A 294 10.49 -11.22 3.79
CA ASP A 294 9.33 -11.43 2.92
C ASP A 294 9.26 -12.89 2.40
N ILE A 295 10.01 -13.23 1.37
CA ILE A 295 9.97 -14.58 0.80
C ILE A 295 10.94 -15.49 1.59
N ILE A 296 10.46 -16.64 2.03
CA ILE A 296 11.29 -17.65 2.71
C ILE A 296 11.18 -18.95 1.93
N VAL A 297 12.33 -19.54 1.58
CA VAL A 297 12.42 -20.84 0.91
C VAL A 297 13.35 -21.76 1.70
N GLN A 298 12.82 -22.91 2.09
CA GLN A 298 13.56 -23.99 2.71
C GLN A 298 13.27 -25.29 1.94
N ASN A 299 14.30 -26.02 1.56
CA ASN A 299 14.18 -27.32 0.94
C ASN A 299 14.70 -28.41 1.87
N ALA A 300 14.03 -29.57 1.93
CA ALA A 300 14.54 -30.71 2.63
C ALA A 300 15.85 -31.19 1.96
N GLY A 301 16.93 -31.22 2.71
CA GLY A 301 18.23 -31.64 2.21
C GLY A 301 18.40 -33.17 2.19
N VAL A 302 19.22 -33.69 1.26
CA VAL A 302 19.45 -35.12 1.11
C VAL A 302 20.38 -35.73 2.20
N SER A 303 21.15 -34.86 2.89
CA SER A 303 22.21 -35.29 3.86
C SER A 303 21.94 -34.81 5.28
N GLY A 304 20.68 -34.47 5.63
CA GLY A 304 20.36 -33.95 6.99
C GLY A 304 20.76 -32.47 7.16
N SER A 305 21.05 -31.78 6.09
CA SER A 305 21.26 -30.33 6.04
C SER A 305 20.33 -29.69 5.02
N THR A 306 19.97 -28.43 5.22
CA THR A 306 19.11 -27.64 4.34
C THR A 306 19.73 -26.26 4.09
N ASP A 307 19.34 -25.64 2.97
CA ASP A 307 19.62 -24.23 2.75
C ASP A 307 18.38 -23.42 3.07
N LEU A 308 18.58 -22.32 3.81
CA LEU A 308 17.54 -21.35 4.14
C LEU A 308 17.79 -20.08 3.31
N THR A 309 16.92 -19.82 2.37
CA THR A 309 16.99 -18.62 1.54
C THR A 309 15.81 -17.70 1.85
N PHE A 310 16.08 -16.41 1.98
CA PHE A 310 15.02 -15.43 2.21
C PHE A 310 15.37 -14.08 1.58
N THR A 311 14.36 -13.22 1.46
CA THR A 311 14.52 -11.87 0.94
C THR A 311 14.24 -10.82 2.02
N VAL A 312 14.98 -9.72 1.92
CA VAL A 312 14.83 -8.50 2.71
C VAL A 312 14.83 -7.30 1.78
N ALA A 313 14.43 -6.13 2.27
CA ALA A 313 14.69 -4.90 1.55
C ALA A 313 16.20 -4.69 1.38
N ALA A 314 16.64 -4.25 0.20
CA ALA A 314 18.07 -4.03 -0.04
C ALA A 314 18.66 -2.97 0.91
N SER A 315 17.84 -2.03 1.39
CA SER A 315 18.21 -1.07 2.44
C SER A 315 18.55 -1.71 3.78
N ASP A 316 18.00 -2.90 4.07
CA ASP A 316 18.23 -3.63 5.31
C ASP A 316 19.29 -4.71 5.18
N LEU A 317 19.89 -4.89 3.99
CA LEU A 317 20.82 -5.98 3.71
C LEU A 317 22.01 -6.03 4.70
N ASP A 318 22.68 -4.91 4.89
CA ASP A 318 23.88 -4.88 5.74
C ASP A 318 23.53 -5.15 7.22
N ARG A 319 22.42 -4.59 7.74
CA ARG A 319 21.90 -4.90 9.08
C ARG A 319 21.51 -6.36 9.21
N SER A 320 20.87 -6.92 8.18
CA SER A 320 20.49 -8.33 8.14
C SER A 320 21.72 -9.24 8.18
N MET A 321 22.77 -8.90 7.42
CA MET A 321 24.03 -9.65 7.42
C MET A 321 24.70 -9.66 8.78
N GLU A 322 24.73 -8.52 9.50
CA GLU A 322 25.30 -8.44 10.85
C GLU A 322 24.61 -9.39 11.85
N VAL A 323 23.30 -9.59 11.70
CA VAL A 323 22.52 -10.52 12.52
C VAL A 323 22.77 -11.97 12.07
N VAL A 324 22.63 -12.22 10.76
CA VAL A 324 22.69 -13.56 10.17
C VAL A 324 24.07 -14.18 10.34
N ASP A 325 25.17 -13.44 10.18
CA ASP A 325 26.53 -13.95 10.34
C ASP A 325 26.79 -14.46 11.79
N LYS A 326 26.21 -13.80 12.79
CA LYS A 326 26.30 -14.26 14.19
C LYS A 326 25.48 -15.53 14.40
N VAL A 327 24.23 -15.53 13.91
CA VAL A 327 23.30 -16.66 14.07
C VAL A 327 23.79 -17.89 13.30
N ALA A 328 24.37 -17.72 12.12
CA ALA A 328 24.85 -18.82 11.29
C ALA A 328 25.89 -19.71 12.04
N ILE A 329 26.76 -19.08 12.83
CA ILE A 329 27.74 -19.79 13.67
C ILE A 329 27.01 -20.71 14.68
N ASP A 330 25.97 -20.24 15.34
CA ASP A 330 25.16 -20.98 16.29
C ASP A 330 24.34 -22.09 15.60
N LEU A 331 24.02 -21.91 14.33
CA LEU A 331 23.37 -22.90 13.48
C LEU A 331 24.32 -23.95 12.90
N GLY A 332 25.61 -23.82 13.16
CA GLY A 332 26.66 -24.80 12.79
C GLY A 332 27.15 -24.62 11.34
N THR A 333 26.99 -23.43 10.77
CA THR A 333 27.52 -23.07 9.42
C THR A 333 28.23 -21.73 9.46
N ASP A 334 29.23 -21.56 8.59
CA ASP A 334 29.91 -20.31 8.30
C ASP A 334 29.63 -19.82 6.86
N LYS A 335 28.76 -20.53 6.14
CA LYS A 335 28.46 -20.24 4.74
C LYS A 335 27.19 -19.42 4.60
N VAL A 336 27.36 -18.12 4.43
CA VAL A 336 26.27 -17.19 4.15
C VAL A 336 26.53 -16.51 2.80
N GLY A 337 25.55 -16.60 1.92
CA GLY A 337 25.55 -15.90 0.63
C GLY A 337 24.62 -14.70 0.65
N ARG A 338 24.98 -13.65 -0.05
CA ARG A 338 24.14 -12.48 -0.27
C ARG A 338 24.11 -12.09 -1.74
N SER A 339 22.95 -11.57 -2.19
CA SER A 339 22.79 -11.00 -3.51
C SER A 339 21.92 -9.74 -3.42
N ALA A 340 22.36 -8.67 -4.02
CA ALA A 340 21.64 -7.40 -4.12
C ALA A 340 21.39 -7.05 -5.59
N GLY A 341 20.67 -5.93 -5.86
CA GLY A 341 20.33 -5.55 -7.23
C GLY A 341 19.29 -6.48 -7.85
N LEU A 342 18.37 -6.96 -7.03
CA LEU A 342 17.26 -7.82 -7.42
C LEU A 342 15.94 -7.06 -7.41
N ALA A 343 14.99 -7.57 -8.20
CA ALA A 343 13.62 -7.08 -8.23
C ALA A 343 12.64 -8.26 -8.31
N LYS A 344 11.43 -8.05 -7.81
CA LYS A 344 10.29 -8.95 -8.02
C LYS A 344 9.51 -8.53 -9.26
N VAL A 345 9.09 -9.49 -10.03
CA VAL A 345 8.05 -9.33 -11.05
C VAL A 345 6.98 -10.39 -10.81
N SER A 346 5.74 -9.96 -10.73
CA SER A 346 4.61 -10.82 -10.37
C SER A 346 3.50 -10.70 -11.39
N ILE A 347 2.90 -11.82 -11.76
CA ILE A 347 1.59 -11.85 -12.38
C ILE A 347 0.54 -12.03 -11.28
N VAL A 348 -0.54 -11.24 -11.33
CA VAL A 348 -1.62 -11.24 -10.32
C VAL A 348 -2.95 -11.48 -11.02
N GLY A 349 -3.79 -12.32 -10.46
CA GLY A 349 -5.16 -12.55 -10.92
C GLY A 349 -5.83 -13.74 -10.24
N THR A 350 -7.10 -13.59 -9.92
CA THR A 350 -7.94 -14.66 -9.39
C THR A 350 -8.14 -15.76 -10.46
N GLY A 351 -8.13 -17.01 -10.07
CA GLY A 351 -8.37 -18.14 -10.95
C GLY A 351 -7.15 -18.69 -11.67
N MET A 352 -5.94 -18.33 -11.26
CA MET A 352 -4.72 -19.06 -11.64
C MET A 352 -4.57 -20.36 -10.87
N GLN A 353 -5.25 -20.50 -9.73
CA GLN A 353 -5.13 -21.59 -8.78
C GLN A 353 -5.41 -22.97 -9.39
N ASP A 354 -6.49 -23.10 -10.18
CA ASP A 354 -6.94 -24.37 -10.74
C ASP A 354 -6.70 -24.49 -12.26
N ALA A 355 -5.96 -23.55 -12.85
CA ALA A 355 -5.72 -23.54 -14.28
C ALA A 355 -4.24 -23.78 -14.61
N PRO A 356 -3.88 -24.95 -15.18
CA PRO A 356 -2.50 -25.23 -15.57
C PRO A 356 -2.04 -24.30 -16.69
N GLY A 357 -0.74 -23.97 -16.69
CA GLY A 357 -0.09 -23.26 -17.80
C GLY A 357 0.34 -21.83 -17.50
N TYR A 358 -0.20 -21.13 -16.49
CA TYR A 358 0.21 -19.75 -16.18
C TYR A 358 1.69 -19.65 -15.80
N ALA A 359 2.17 -20.51 -14.91
CA ALA A 359 3.58 -20.56 -14.55
C ALA A 359 4.48 -20.86 -15.75
N SER A 360 4.10 -21.86 -16.57
CA SER A 360 4.84 -22.22 -17.78
C SER A 360 4.90 -21.05 -18.76
N ARG A 361 3.77 -20.37 -19.01
CA ARG A 361 3.71 -19.20 -19.89
C ARG A 361 4.57 -18.04 -19.36
N MET A 362 4.55 -17.79 -18.05
CA MET A 362 5.40 -16.79 -17.40
C MET A 362 6.88 -17.10 -17.60
N PHE A 363 7.28 -18.35 -17.32
CA PHE A 363 8.70 -18.75 -17.42
C PHE A 363 9.19 -18.75 -18.87
N SER A 364 8.35 -19.18 -19.82
CA SER A 364 8.68 -19.10 -21.25
C SER A 364 8.89 -17.67 -21.71
N ALA A 365 7.99 -16.76 -21.34
CA ALA A 365 8.10 -15.34 -21.69
C ALA A 365 9.37 -14.69 -21.11
N LEU A 366 9.72 -14.99 -19.85
CA LEU A 366 10.96 -14.51 -19.23
C LEU A 366 12.19 -15.09 -19.96
N SER A 367 12.18 -16.37 -20.29
CA SER A 367 13.27 -17.04 -21.02
C SER A 367 13.47 -16.45 -22.42
N GLU A 368 12.39 -16.24 -23.17
CA GLU A 368 12.43 -15.60 -24.50
C GLU A 368 12.92 -14.15 -24.40
N GLY A 369 12.63 -13.46 -23.31
CA GLY A 369 13.15 -12.12 -22.98
C GLY A 369 14.62 -12.11 -22.53
N GLY A 370 15.29 -13.27 -22.46
CA GLY A 370 16.68 -13.40 -21.99
C GLY A 370 16.85 -13.07 -20.51
N ILE A 371 15.83 -13.36 -19.69
CA ILE A 371 15.79 -13.02 -18.27
C ILE A 371 15.96 -14.30 -17.44
N ASN A 372 17.01 -14.34 -16.63
CA ASN A 372 17.21 -15.41 -15.66
C ASN A 372 16.33 -15.23 -14.44
N ILE A 373 15.87 -16.36 -13.86
CA ILE A 373 15.04 -16.38 -12.65
C ILE A 373 15.92 -16.83 -11.47
N GLU A 374 16.03 -15.97 -10.46
CA GLU A 374 16.80 -16.21 -9.25
C GLU A 374 16.02 -16.98 -8.18
N MET A 375 14.70 -16.78 -8.15
CA MET A 375 13.79 -17.41 -7.20
C MET A 375 12.37 -17.34 -7.71
N ILE A 376 11.54 -18.32 -7.34
CA ILE A 376 10.12 -18.38 -7.67
C ILE A 376 9.34 -18.55 -6.38
N THR A 377 8.22 -17.84 -6.27
CA THR A 377 7.22 -18.05 -5.22
C THR A 377 5.82 -17.94 -5.81
N THR A 378 4.87 -18.65 -5.23
CA THR A 378 3.48 -18.66 -5.67
C THR A 378 2.53 -18.53 -4.49
N SER A 379 1.41 -17.85 -4.72
CA SER A 379 0.21 -17.91 -3.87
C SER A 379 -0.99 -18.36 -4.73
N GLU A 380 -2.17 -18.37 -4.17
CA GLU A 380 -3.39 -18.75 -4.90
C GLU A 380 -3.68 -17.83 -6.11
N ILE A 381 -3.33 -16.55 -5.99
CA ILE A 381 -3.67 -15.51 -6.96
C ILE A 381 -2.44 -14.78 -7.53
N ARG A 382 -1.24 -15.30 -7.26
CA ARG A 382 0.01 -14.66 -7.70
C ARG A 382 1.12 -15.67 -8.00
N ILE A 383 1.90 -15.39 -9.06
CA ILE A 383 3.18 -16.04 -9.32
C ILE A 383 4.24 -14.95 -9.40
N THR A 384 5.29 -15.04 -8.58
CA THR A 384 6.38 -14.07 -8.50
C THR A 384 7.70 -14.72 -8.91
N CYS A 385 8.45 -14.05 -9.79
CA CYS A 385 9.84 -14.35 -10.08
C CYS A 385 10.73 -13.24 -9.56
N ILE A 386 11.84 -13.60 -8.91
CA ILE A 386 12.92 -12.66 -8.62
C ILE A 386 13.89 -12.69 -9.78
N VAL A 387 14.22 -11.51 -10.28
CA VAL A 387 15.08 -11.27 -11.44
C VAL A 387 16.11 -10.17 -11.11
N GLU A 388 17.11 -9.99 -11.96
CA GLU A 388 18.02 -8.84 -11.85
C GLU A 388 17.24 -7.53 -12.01
N GLU A 389 17.56 -6.52 -11.19
CA GLU A 389 16.81 -5.27 -11.12
C GLU A 389 16.82 -4.49 -12.45
N ASP A 390 17.94 -4.51 -13.18
CA ASP A 390 18.07 -3.87 -14.48
C ASP A 390 17.17 -4.53 -15.56
N LYS A 391 16.75 -5.77 -15.36
CA LYS A 391 15.87 -6.53 -16.26
C LYS A 391 14.38 -6.36 -15.95
N VAL A 392 14.00 -5.80 -14.79
CA VAL A 392 12.60 -5.76 -14.35
C VAL A 392 11.68 -5.06 -15.36
N GLY A 393 12.14 -4.00 -16.02
CA GLY A 393 11.35 -3.30 -17.03
C GLY A 393 11.13 -4.14 -18.31
N VAL A 394 12.11 -4.98 -18.70
CA VAL A 394 11.96 -5.92 -19.81
C VAL A 394 11.00 -7.03 -19.39
N ALA A 395 11.18 -7.57 -18.18
CA ALA A 395 10.32 -8.61 -17.62
C ALA A 395 8.85 -8.17 -17.59
N ALA A 396 8.57 -6.97 -17.11
CA ALA A 396 7.20 -6.45 -17.09
C ALA A 396 6.58 -6.37 -18.49
N ARG A 397 7.34 -5.92 -19.51
CA ARG A 397 6.85 -5.82 -20.88
C ARG A 397 6.58 -7.18 -21.52
N VAL A 398 7.53 -8.12 -21.44
CA VAL A 398 7.34 -9.45 -22.05
C VAL A 398 6.20 -10.21 -21.38
N LEU A 399 6.00 -10.06 -20.08
CA LEU A 399 4.87 -10.65 -19.38
C LEU A 399 3.54 -9.99 -19.76
N HIS A 400 3.51 -8.66 -19.85
CA HIS A 400 2.30 -7.94 -20.27
C HIS A 400 1.86 -8.36 -21.68
N ASP A 401 2.80 -8.44 -22.62
CA ASP A 401 2.53 -8.92 -23.98
C ASP A 401 2.16 -10.42 -23.98
N ALA A 402 2.86 -11.26 -23.21
CA ALA A 402 2.56 -12.68 -23.12
C ALA A 402 1.17 -12.99 -22.57
N PHE A 403 0.67 -12.20 -21.62
CA PHE A 403 -0.68 -12.34 -21.06
C PHE A 403 -1.72 -11.44 -21.74
N GLU A 404 -1.36 -10.76 -22.84
CA GLU A 404 -2.25 -9.96 -23.68
C GLU A 404 -3.04 -8.89 -22.90
N LEU A 405 -2.41 -8.30 -21.88
CA LEU A 405 -3.07 -7.37 -20.93
C LEU A 405 -3.43 -6.00 -21.55
N GLU A 406 -3.01 -5.72 -22.76
CA GLU A 406 -3.43 -4.56 -23.56
C GLU A 406 -4.85 -4.67 -24.11
N LYS A 407 -5.40 -5.91 -24.21
CA LYS A 407 -6.75 -6.14 -24.72
C LYS A 407 -7.78 -5.89 -23.60
N GLU A 408 -8.91 -5.30 -23.97
CA GLU A 408 -10.08 -5.26 -23.07
C GLU A 408 -10.68 -6.65 -22.94
N ASP A 409 -11.19 -6.96 -21.74
CA ASP A 409 -11.88 -8.22 -21.45
C ASP A 409 -13.22 -8.35 -22.17
#